data_fdfd6463ea01540a06c8ae0ed03327f7
#
_entry.id   fdfd6463ea01540a06c8ae0ed03327f7
#
_cell.length_a   1.000
_cell.length_b   1.000
_cell.length_c   1.000
_cell.angle_alpha   90.00
_cell.angle_beta   90.00
_cell.angle_gamma   90.00
#
_symmetry.space_group_name_H-M   'P 1'
#
loop_
_entity.id
_entity.type
_entity.pdbx_description
1 polymer ?
#
loop_
_entity_poly.entity_id
_entity_poly.type
_entity_poly.pdbx_seq_one_letter_code
_entity_poly.pdbx_strand_id
1 'polypeptide(L)'
;MDIQILLEIIFWICLTFILHTYLFYHLSIRIFARNKKGNTKIFKIEDEIPFVSILIAAHNEETVISDKILSIVNSSFPETKIEVLVGSDCSTDKTNTIIEQLIKEYACISIVKFENRTGKIGVINSLIEKAKYDLVLLTDANVMFDKQSIFELVKHFKNEEIGLVDSKMINIGIKKDGISLQEKTYISNEVSSKNAESLLWGTMMGPFGGCFALRKKLWEKIPSHFLVDDFFINMLVLQKGFKSINEPNAIVFEDVSNDLNDEFQRKIRISSGNFQNLFHYKHLLFDFSWIAFSFFSHKVLRWLTPFFILSMISILPFMIENHRFYFYFLVGILFCFSLVTIDFLLKSLKVNIKVLRFLTHFTLMNVALFIGFLNYLKGVKSSIWEPTRRNQ
;
A
#
# COMPACT_ATOMS: atom_id res chain seq x y z
N MET A 1 -10.44 -38.14 17.67
CA MET A 1 -10.55 -37.70 16.25
C MET A 1 -9.39 -38.34 15.52
N ASP A 2 -9.67 -39.07 14.45
CA ASP A 2 -8.64 -39.71 13.64
C ASP A 2 -7.65 -38.67 13.14
N ILE A 3 -6.35 -38.90 13.25
CA ILE A 3 -5.30 -38.00 12.84
C ILE A 3 -5.43 -37.66 11.36
N GLN A 4 -5.89 -38.60 10.55
CA GLN A 4 -6.13 -38.46 9.12
C GLN A 4 -7.22 -37.41 8.84
N ILE A 5 -8.34 -37.48 9.56
CA ILE A 5 -9.44 -36.50 9.45
C ILE A 5 -8.95 -35.12 9.84
N LEU A 6 -8.11 -35.01 10.88
CA LEU A 6 -7.53 -33.71 11.28
C LEU A 6 -6.65 -33.12 10.17
N LEU A 7 -5.79 -33.91 9.54
CA LEU A 7 -4.93 -33.48 8.44
C LEU A 7 -5.76 -33.02 7.23
N GLU A 8 -6.84 -33.73 6.90
CA GLU A 8 -7.76 -33.33 5.83
C GLU A 8 -8.43 -32.00 6.12
N ILE A 9 -8.94 -31.82 7.33
CA ILE A 9 -9.55 -30.54 7.75
C ILE A 9 -8.54 -29.39 7.59
N ILE A 10 -7.30 -29.55 8.08
CA ILE A 10 -6.26 -28.52 7.98
C ILE A 10 -5.95 -28.22 6.51
N PHE A 11 -5.81 -29.23 5.66
CA PHE A 11 -5.56 -29.07 4.23
C PHE A 11 -6.66 -28.22 3.57
N TRP A 12 -7.94 -28.58 3.77
CA TRP A 12 -9.06 -27.90 3.14
C TRP A 12 -9.27 -26.49 3.68
N ILE A 13 -8.99 -26.23 4.98
CA ILE A 13 -8.98 -24.88 5.54
C ILE A 13 -7.90 -24.03 4.87
N CYS A 14 -6.66 -24.53 4.78
CA CYS A 14 -5.56 -23.79 4.15
C CYS A 14 -5.86 -23.47 2.68
N LEU A 15 -6.34 -24.44 1.92
CA LEU A 15 -6.69 -24.27 0.52
C LEU A 15 -7.86 -23.27 0.36
N THR A 16 -8.89 -23.38 1.18
CA THR A 16 -10.03 -22.48 1.16
C THR A 16 -9.60 -21.03 1.47
N PHE A 17 -8.73 -20.81 2.45
CA PHE A 17 -8.24 -19.49 2.81
C PHE A 17 -7.40 -18.86 1.70
N ILE A 18 -6.54 -19.65 1.03
CA ILE A 18 -5.78 -19.18 -0.14
C ILE A 18 -6.74 -18.79 -1.27
N LEU A 19 -7.67 -19.65 -1.64
CA LEU A 19 -8.64 -19.37 -2.70
C LEU A 19 -9.54 -18.18 -2.34
N HIS A 20 -9.92 -18.06 -1.06
CA HIS A 20 -10.73 -16.94 -0.60
C HIS A 20 -10.00 -15.60 -0.81
N THR A 21 -8.78 -15.45 -0.29
CA THR A 21 -8.07 -14.17 -0.32
C THR A 21 -7.58 -13.75 -1.72
N TYR A 22 -7.26 -14.71 -2.61
CA TYR A 22 -6.78 -14.38 -3.96
C TYR A 22 -7.87 -14.35 -5.03
N LEU A 23 -8.97 -15.07 -4.83
CA LEU A 23 -9.99 -15.23 -5.86
C LEU A 23 -11.39 -14.83 -5.37
N PHE A 24 -11.95 -15.56 -4.41
CA PHE A 24 -13.38 -15.44 -4.07
C PHE A 24 -13.71 -14.08 -3.46
N TYR A 25 -12.90 -13.57 -2.55
CA TYR A 25 -13.14 -12.26 -1.93
C TYR A 25 -13.17 -11.16 -2.97
N HIS A 26 -12.11 -11.04 -3.78
CA HIS A 26 -12.01 -9.98 -4.79
C HIS A 26 -13.09 -10.06 -5.86
N LEU A 27 -13.47 -11.27 -6.27
CA LEU A 27 -14.53 -11.47 -7.26
C LEU A 27 -15.89 -11.08 -6.66
N SER A 28 -16.22 -11.58 -5.47
CA SER A 28 -17.52 -11.34 -4.81
C SER A 28 -17.73 -9.87 -4.50
N ILE A 29 -16.75 -9.18 -3.89
CA ILE A 29 -16.92 -7.75 -3.56
C ILE A 29 -17.11 -6.89 -4.82
N ARG A 30 -16.42 -7.20 -5.94
CA ARG A 30 -16.60 -6.48 -7.20
C ARG A 30 -17.98 -6.71 -7.81
N ILE A 31 -18.50 -7.93 -7.74
CA ILE A 31 -19.86 -8.25 -8.20
C ILE A 31 -20.88 -7.48 -7.36
N PHE A 32 -20.77 -7.50 -6.03
CA PHE A 32 -21.70 -6.81 -5.13
C PHE A 32 -21.60 -5.28 -5.21
N ALA A 33 -20.41 -4.75 -5.52
CA ALA A 33 -20.21 -3.31 -5.68
C ALA A 33 -20.69 -2.74 -7.02
N ARG A 34 -20.93 -3.59 -8.04
CA ARG A 34 -21.18 -3.16 -9.44
C ARG A 34 -22.25 -2.08 -9.59
N ASN A 35 -23.33 -2.17 -8.80
CA ASN A 35 -24.45 -1.25 -8.86
C ASN A 35 -24.49 -0.27 -7.68
N LYS A 36 -23.46 -0.20 -6.87
CA LYS A 36 -23.38 0.72 -5.75
C LYS A 36 -22.86 2.07 -6.20
N LYS A 37 -23.43 3.13 -5.63
CA LYS A 37 -22.96 4.51 -5.83
C LYS A 37 -22.00 4.86 -4.70
N GLY A 38 -20.92 5.55 -5.05
CA GLY A 38 -19.98 6.09 -4.08
C GLY A 38 -20.57 7.25 -3.26
N ASN A 39 -19.71 7.92 -2.51
CA ASN A 39 -20.09 9.09 -1.75
C ASN A 39 -20.61 10.21 -2.68
N THR A 40 -21.86 10.59 -2.52
CA THR A 40 -22.52 11.64 -3.31
C THR A 40 -22.50 13.01 -2.63
N LYS A 41 -22.23 13.06 -1.32
CA LYS A 41 -22.09 14.31 -0.56
C LYS A 41 -20.68 14.86 -0.77
N ILE A 42 -20.46 15.56 -1.88
CA ILE A 42 -19.17 16.09 -2.32
C ILE A 42 -19.23 17.61 -2.50
N PHE A 43 -18.08 18.27 -2.37
CA PHE A 43 -17.92 19.65 -2.84
C PHE A 43 -17.97 19.69 -4.36
N LYS A 44 -18.68 20.67 -4.91
CA LYS A 44 -18.66 21.02 -6.32
C LYS A 44 -17.62 22.14 -6.54
N ILE A 45 -17.29 22.42 -7.79
CA ILE A 45 -16.32 23.48 -8.14
C ILE A 45 -16.80 24.87 -7.66
N GLU A 46 -18.12 25.07 -7.64
CA GLU A 46 -18.76 26.33 -7.22
C GLU A 46 -18.89 26.45 -5.69
N ASP A 47 -18.69 25.37 -4.95
CA ASP A 47 -18.78 25.38 -3.49
C ASP A 47 -17.54 26.06 -2.87
N GLU A 48 -17.69 26.58 -1.67
CA GLU A 48 -16.55 26.98 -0.86
C GLU A 48 -15.77 25.74 -0.40
N ILE A 49 -14.74 25.38 -1.18
CA ILE A 49 -13.87 24.24 -0.88
C ILE A 49 -12.95 24.53 0.33
N PRO A 50 -12.66 23.53 1.19
CA PRO A 50 -11.81 23.72 2.34
C PRO A 50 -10.34 23.95 1.98
N PHE A 51 -9.59 24.51 2.93
CA PHE A 51 -8.14 24.60 2.87
C PHE A 51 -7.50 23.24 3.16
N VAL A 52 -6.30 22.99 2.61
CA VAL A 52 -5.57 21.74 2.76
C VAL A 52 -4.08 21.99 3.03
N SER A 53 -3.51 21.29 4.02
CA SER A 53 -2.06 21.24 4.24
C SER A 53 -1.48 19.97 3.60
N ILE A 54 -0.56 20.14 2.66
CA ILE A 54 0.11 19.04 1.94
C ILE A 54 1.46 18.81 2.61
N LEU A 55 1.68 17.59 3.09
CA LEU A 55 2.84 17.19 3.89
C LEU A 55 3.74 16.28 3.08
N ILE A 56 5.02 16.64 2.96
CA ILE A 56 6.03 15.90 2.20
C ILE A 56 7.22 15.63 3.11
N ALA A 57 7.57 14.37 3.31
CA ALA A 57 8.84 13.98 3.91
C ALA A 57 9.87 13.74 2.80
N ALA A 58 11.01 14.41 2.86
CA ALA A 58 12.07 14.34 1.87
C ALA A 58 13.44 14.02 2.50
N HIS A 59 14.24 13.15 1.88
CA HIS A 59 15.62 12.90 2.20
C HIS A 59 16.39 12.60 0.93
N ASN A 60 17.31 13.50 0.54
CA ASN A 60 18.13 13.38 -0.67
C ASN A 60 17.25 13.16 -1.93
N GLU A 61 16.34 14.09 -2.18
CA GLU A 61 15.38 14.05 -3.27
C GLU A 61 15.60 15.16 -4.31
N GLU A 62 16.88 15.62 -4.48
CA GLU A 62 17.22 16.73 -5.37
C GLU A 62 16.75 16.54 -6.81
N THR A 63 16.61 15.29 -7.26
CA THR A 63 16.22 14.95 -8.64
C THR A 63 14.72 15.11 -8.90
N VAL A 64 13.87 15.05 -7.86
CA VAL A 64 12.41 15.02 -8.04
C VAL A 64 11.66 16.08 -7.25
N ILE A 65 12.26 16.68 -6.22
CA ILE A 65 11.54 17.56 -5.31
C ILE A 65 10.98 18.82 -5.99
N SER A 66 11.69 19.35 -7.00
CA SER A 66 11.21 20.48 -7.79
C SER A 66 9.94 20.14 -8.54
N ASP A 67 9.96 19.06 -9.33
CA ASP A 67 8.81 18.63 -10.13
C ASP A 67 7.63 18.25 -9.24
N LYS A 68 7.92 17.64 -8.08
CA LYS A 68 6.91 17.35 -7.07
C LYS A 68 6.17 18.61 -6.62
N ILE A 69 6.88 19.62 -6.17
CA ILE A 69 6.30 20.87 -5.68
C ILE A 69 5.56 21.58 -6.82
N LEU A 70 6.15 21.64 -8.01
CA LEU A 70 5.51 22.24 -9.18
C LEU A 70 4.23 21.50 -9.60
N SER A 71 4.16 20.17 -9.44
CA SER A 71 2.93 19.42 -9.70
C SER A 71 1.79 19.79 -8.75
N ILE A 72 2.11 20.25 -7.55
CA ILE A 72 1.13 20.72 -6.55
C ILE A 72 0.65 22.14 -6.89
N VAL A 73 1.57 23.09 -7.03
CA VAL A 73 1.22 24.51 -7.22
C VAL A 73 0.58 24.77 -8.58
N ASN A 74 0.94 23.98 -9.60
CA ASN A 74 0.32 24.04 -10.93
C ASN A 74 -0.96 23.21 -11.07
N SER A 75 -1.49 22.65 -9.96
CA SER A 75 -2.77 21.94 -9.97
C SER A 75 -3.94 22.91 -10.20
N SER A 76 -5.11 22.35 -10.52
CA SER A 76 -6.35 23.17 -10.65
C SER A 76 -6.95 23.59 -9.30
N PHE A 77 -6.37 23.17 -8.18
CA PHE A 77 -6.80 23.57 -6.86
C PHE A 77 -6.27 24.99 -6.54
N PRO A 78 -7.07 25.90 -5.96
CA PRO A 78 -6.62 27.28 -5.71
C PRO A 78 -5.39 27.34 -4.80
N GLU A 79 -4.30 27.93 -5.27
CA GLU A 79 -3.05 28.07 -4.50
C GLU A 79 -3.27 28.76 -3.15
N THR A 80 -4.18 29.73 -3.09
CA THR A 80 -4.54 30.45 -1.85
C THR A 80 -5.17 29.57 -0.78
N LYS A 81 -5.58 28.34 -1.15
CA LYS A 81 -6.18 27.34 -0.24
C LYS A 81 -5.25 26.16 0.05
N ILE A 82 -4.00 26.22 -0.41
CA ILE A 82 -2.98 25.20 -0.20
C ILE A 82 -1.91 25.73 0.76
N GLU A 83 -1.46 24.86 1.66
CA GLU A 83 -0.20 24.98 2.37
C GLU A 83 0.65 23.77 2.03
N VAL A 84 1.91 23.97 1.63
CA VAL A 84 2.88 22.89 1.38
C VAL A 84 3.96 22.91 2.46
N LEU A 85 4.00 21.89 3.29
CA LEU A 85 4.99 21.70 4.33
C LEU A 85 5.96 20.59 3.92
N VAL A 86 7.20 20.94 3.62
CA VAL A 86 8.24 19.96 3.30
C VAL A 86 9.14 19.76 4.50
N GLY A 87 9.21 18.52 5.02
CA GLY A 87 10.15 18.14 6.06
C GLY A 87 11.40 17.51 5.45
N SER A 88 12.54 18.18 5.53
CA SER A 88 13.82 17.67 5.07
C SER A 88 14.52 16.91 6.19
N ASP A 89 14.57 15.58 6.06
CA ASP A 89 15.13 14.65 7.04
C ASP A 89 16.64 14.54 6.91
N CYS A 90 17.36 15.60 7.31
CA CYS A 90 18.82 15.67 7.24
C CYS A 90 19.36 15.42 5.82
N SER A 91 18.79 16.10 4.80
CA SER A 91 19.29 15.99 3.42
C SER A 91 20.67 16.63 3.26
N THR A 92 21.56 15.94 2.56
CA THR A 92 22.96 16.32 2.31
C THR A 92 23.25 16.78 0.87
N ASP A 93 22.27 16.57 -0.02
CA ASP A 93 22.28 16.99 -1.42
C ASP A 93 21.66 18.40 -1.61
N LYS A 94 21.30 18.76 -2.83
CA LYS A 94 20.69 20.06 -3.14
C LYS A 94 19.21 20.19 -2.79
N THR A 95 18.59 19.18 -2.16
CA THR A 95 17.16 19.20 -1.82
C THR A 95 16.75 20.48 -1.10
N ASN A 96 17.49 20.85 -0.04
CA ASN A 96 17.19 22.07 0.74
C ASN A 96 17.29 23.35 -0.10
N THR A 97 18.33 23.47 -0.92
CA THR A 97 18.56 24.63 -1.77
C THR A 97 17.46 24.82 -2.80
N ILE A 98 16.99 23.70 -3.40
CA ILE A 98 15.88 23.73 -4.38
C ILE A 98 14.60 24.19 -3.73
N ILE A 99 14.25 23.65 -2.54
CA ILE A 99 13.03 24.05 -1.83
C ILE A 99 13.09 25.54 -1.43
N GLU A 100 14.25 26.03 -0.95
CA GLU A 100 14.43 27.45 -0.58
C GLU A 100 14.30 28.40 -1.76
N GLN A 101 14.65 27.97 -2.97
CA GLN A 101 14.40 28.74 -4.19
C GLN A 101 12.90 28.82 -4.48
N LEU A 102 12.18 27.69 -4.40
CA LEU A 102 10.73 27.67 -4.65
C LEU A 102 9.93 28.45 -3.60
N ILE A 103 10.38 28.53 -2.34
CA ILE A 103 9.77 29.35 -1.30
C ILE A 103 9.77 30.84 -1.68
N LYS A 104 10.77 31.33 -2.44
CA LYS A 104 10.82 32.71 -2.89
C LYS A 104 9.79 33.03 -3.97
N GLU A 105 9.36 32.02 -4.71
CA GLU A 105 8.40 32.15 -5.82
C GLU A 105 6.96 31.88 -5.36
N TYR A 106 6.77 30.94 -4.40
CA TYR A 106 5.46 30.48 -3.96
C TYR A 106 5.30 30.63 -2.44
N ALA A 107 4.47 31.57 -2.02
CA ALA A 107 4.25 31.90 -0.60
C ALA A 107 3.56 30.77 0.20
N CYS A 108 2.92 29.81 -0.48
CA CYS A 108 2.27 28.68 0.15
C CYS A 108 3.24 27.57 0.62
N ILE A 109 4.53 27.66 0.28
CA ILE A 109 5.53 26.63 0.56
C ILE A 109 6.35 26.99 1.81
N SER A 110 6.63 26.01 2.65
CA SER A 110 7.56 26.15 3.77
C SER A 110 8.37 24.87 3.98
N ILE A 111 9.55 25.00 4.57
CA ILE A 111 10.47 23.90 4.87
C ILE A 111 10.70 23.78 6.38
N VAL A 112 10.73 22.54 6.88
CA VAL A 112 11.18 22.19 8.22
C VAL A 112 12.41 21.31 8.07
N LYS A 113 13.59 21.80 8.48
CA LYS A 113 14.85 21.06 8.43
C LYS A 113 15.07 20.30 9.73
N PHE A 114 15.42 19.03 9.62
CA PHE A 114 15.79 18.19 10.76
C PHE A 114 17.33 18.06 10.80
N GLU A 115 17.91 18.23 11.96
CA GLU A 115 19.36 18.12 12.15
C GLU A 115 19.85 16.66 12.12
N ASN A 116 18.98 15.73 12.52
CA ASN A 116 19.25 14.29 12.55
C ASN A 116 18.20 13.53 11.76
N ARG A 117 18.60 12.36 11.23
CA ARG A 117 17.68 11.42 10.59
C ARG A 117 16.62 10.93 11.57
N THR A 118 15.36 11.28 11.32
CA THR A 118 14.21 10.90 12.16
C THR A 118 13.31 9.87 11.49
N GLY A 119 13.49 9.64 10.20
CA GLY A 119 12.68 8.78 9.37
C GLY A 119 11.36 9.42 8.97
N LYS A 120 10.72 8.86 7.90
CA LYS A 120 9.47 9.41 7.34
C LYS A 120 8.41 9.67 8.42
N ILE A 121 8.19 8.71 9.32
CA ILE A 121 7.18 8.81 10.37
C ILE A 121 7.50 9.95 11.36
N GLY A 122 8.76 10.10 11.76
CA GLY A 122 9.18 11.20 12.64
C GLY A 122 8.95 12.55 11.99
N VAL A 123 9.31 12.69 10.72
CA VAL A 123 9.05 13.90 9.93
C VAL A 123 7.55 14.19 9.86
N ILE A 124 6.72 13.23 9.44
CA ILE A 124 5.27 13.42 9.29
C ILE A 124 4.60 13.76 10.62
N ASN A 125 4.96 13.09 11.74
CA ASN A 125 4.45 13.43 13.07
C ASN A 125 4.73 14.91 13.40
N SER A 126 5.92 15.44 13.08
CA SER A 126 6.26 16.84 13.30
C SER A 126 5.52 17.80 12.37
N LEU A 127 5.37 17.42 11.09
CA LEU A 127 4.66 18.27 10.12
C LEU A 127 3.17 18.38 10.42
N ILE A 128 2.52 17.31 10.87
CA ILE A 128 1.11 17.31 11.27
C ILE A 128 0.85 18.33 12.39
N GLU A 129 1.75 18.40 13.38
CA GLU A 129 1.63 19.38 14.48
C GLU A 129 1.67 20.82 13.96
N LYS A 130 2.47 21.08 12.91
CA LYS A 130 2.66 22.42 12.29
C LYS A 130 1.61 22.76 11.23
N ALA A 131 0.92 21.76 10.69
CA ALA A 131 -0.10 21.96 9.64
C ALA A 131 -1.22 22.88 10.14
N LYS A 132 -1.58 23.89 9.36
CA LYS A 132 -2.59 24.91 9.74
C LYS A 132 -4.02 24.42 9.57
N TYR A 133 -4.27 23.56 8.57
CA TYR A 133 -5.62 23.25 8.14
C TYR A 133 -6.12 21.91 8.65
N ASP A 134 -7.45 21.76 8.74
CA ASP A 134 -8.13 20.57 9.25
C ASP A 134 -8.07 19.37 8.30
N LEU A 135 -7.82 19.62 7.02
CA LEU A 135 -7.53 18.58 6.05
C LEU A 135 -6.04 18.53 5.77
N VAL A 136 -5.48 17.35 5.85
CA VAL A 136 -4.08 17.09 5.53
C VAL A 136 -3.99 16.07 4.42
N LEU A 137 -3.05 16.29 3.50
CA LEU A 137 -2.74 15.39 2.41
C LEU A 137 -1.28 14.96 2.58
N LEU A 138 -1.08 13.66 2.80
CA LEU A 138 0.24 13.08 2.91
C LEU A 138 0.67 12.57 1.54
N THR A 139 1.91 12.88 1.14
CA THR A 139 2.43 12.42 -0.15
C THR A 139 3.95 12.27 -0.13
N ASP A 140 4.44 11.29 -0.89
CA ASP A 140 5.87 11.06 -1.07
C ASP A 140 6.47 12.06 -2.07
N ALA A 141 7.77 12.35 -1.93
CA ALA A 141 8.48 13.31 -2.77
C ALA A 141 8.55 12.91 -4.26
N ASN A 142 8.45 11.61 -4.57
CA ASN A 142 8.50 11.07 -5.93
C ASN A 142 7.13 10.83 -6.57
N VAL A 143 6.04 11.20 -5.90
CA VAL A 143 4.69 11.00 -6.41
C VAL A 143 4.17 12.30 -7.01
N MET A 144 4.00 12.35 -8.33
CA MET A 144 3.54 13.53 -9.06
C MET A 144 2.02 13.57 -9.16
N PHE A 145 1.43 14.76 -9.09
CA PHE A 145 -0.02 14.95 -9.16
C PHE A 145 -0.49 15.21 -10.58
N ASP A 146 -1.64 14.63 -10.93
CA ASP A 146 -2.47 15.15 -12.01
C ASP A 146 -3.12 16.48 -11.58
N LYS A 147 -3.49 17.30 -12.54
CA LYS A 147 -4.07 18.63 -12.28
C LYS A 147 -5.28 18.63 -11.37
N GLN A 148 -6.10 17.57 -11.40
CA GLN A 148 -7.34 17.47 -10.65
C GLN A 148 -7.18 16.71 -9.32
N SER A 149 -6.04 16.07 -9.06
CA SER A 149 -5.87 15.10 -7.97
C SER A 149 -6.23 15.66 -6.60
N ILE A 150 -5.81 16.90 -6.30
CA ILE A 150 -6.07 17.54 -5.00
C ILE A 150 -7.57 17.76 -4.82
N PHE A 151 -8.26 18.29 -5.82
CA PHE A 151 -9.71 18.52 -5.76
C PHE A 151 -10.47 17.20 -5.61
N GLU A 152 -10.10 16.18 -6.39
CA GLU A 152 -10.74 14.87 -6.36
C GLU A 152 -10.61 14.21 -4.97
N LEU A 153 -9.48 14.35 -4.27
CA LEU A 153 -9.31 13.89 -2.90
C LEU A 153 -10.15 14.70 -1.91
N VAL A 154 -10.10 16.04 -2.03
CA VAL A 154 -10.69 16.95 -1.04
C VAL A 154 -12.21 17.00 -1.13
N LYS A 155 -12.80 16.84 -2.33
CA LYS A 155 -14.25 16.96 -2.55
C LYS A 155 -15.09 16.07 -1.64
N HIS A 156 -14.58 14.91 -1.23
CA HIS A 156 -15.30 13.94 -0.41
C HIS A 156 -15.49 14.37 1.04
N PHE A 157 -14.68 15.29 1.54
CA PHE A 157 -14.74 15.74 2.93
C PHE A 157 -15.94 16.66 3.25
N LYS A 158 -16.80 16.98 2.28
CA LYS A 158 -18.14 17.53 2.52
C LYS A 158 -19.01 16.54 3.32
N ASN A 159 -18.75 15.25 3.19
CA ASN A 159 -19.35 14.23 4.03
C ASN A 159 -18.51 14.04 5.29
N GLU A 160 -19.11 14.38 6.45
CA GLU A 160 -18.42 14.32 7.74
C GLU A 160 -18.02 12.89 8.17
N GLU A 161 -18.70 11.87 7.63
CA GLU A 161 -18.38 10.46 7.89
C GLU A 161 -17.07 10.01 7.20
N ILE A 162 -16.61 10.73 6.17
CA ILE A 162 -15.36 10.39 5.48
C ILE A 162 -14.17 10.90 6.30
N GLY A 163 -13.34 9.98 6.73
CA GLY A 163 -12.13 10.27 7.50
C GLY A 163 -10.87 10.26 6.65
N LEU A 164 -10.80 9.37 5.65
CA LEU A 164 -9.65 9.22 4.75
C LEU A 164 -10.10 8.98 3.31
N VAL A 165 -9.38 9.58 2.36
CA VAL A 165 -9.58 9.40 0.91
C VAL A 165 -8.24 9.05 0.27
N ASP A 166 -8.18 7.88 -0.36
CA ASP A 166 -7.02 7.35 -1.06
C ASP A 166 -7.04 7.73 -2.54
N SER A 167 -5.87 7.97 -3.11
CA SER A 167 -5.68 8.24 -4.53
C SER A 167 -5.59 6.96 -5.36
N LYS A 168 -5.63 7.14 -6.69
CA LYS A 168 -5.29 6.12 -7.67
C LYS A 168 -3.87 6.36 -8.17
N MET A 169 -2.94 5.52 -7.73
CA MET A 169 -1.57 5.55 -8.22
C MET A 169 -1.45 4.87 -9.59
N ILE A 170 -0.75 5.54 -10.51
CA ILE A 170 -0.37 5.01 -11.82
C ILE A 170 1.15 4.95 -11.88
N ASN A 171 1.68 3.75 -12.07
CA ASN A 171 3.12 3.56 -12.26
C ASN A 171 3.53 4.00 -13.66
N ILE A 172 4.54 4.86 -13.74
CA ILE A 172 5.20 5.31 -14.97
C ILE A 172 6.61 4.70 -15.06
N GLY A 173 7.30 4.84 -16.19
CA GLY A 173 8.66 4.29 -16.34
C GLY A 173 8.75 2.76 -16.50
N ILE A 174 7.63 2.10 -16.74
CA ILE A 174 7.53 0.64 -16.83
C ILE A 174 8.25 0.11 -18.06
N LYS A 175 9.34 -0.67 -17.88
CA LYS A 175 10.01 -1.38 -18.98
C LYS A 175 9.26 -2.65 -19.36
N LYS A 176 9.19 -2.95 -20.67
CA LYS A 176 8.44 -4.11 -21.22
C LYS A 176 8.97 -5.48 -20.75
N ASP A 177 10.23 -5.54 -20.34
CA ASP A 177 10.95 -6.79 -20.03
C ASP A 177 11.13 -7.06 -18.53
N GLY A 178 10.51 -6.26 -17.65
CA GLY A 178 10.63 -6.38 -16.18
C GLY A 178 9.44 -7.05 -15.50
N ILE A 179 9.48 -7.09 -14.16
CA ILE A 179 8.38 -7.46 -13.25
C ILE A 179 7.23 -6.46 -13.32
N SER A 180 7.45 -5.32 -13.91
CA SER A 180 6.54 -4.18 -13.96
C SER A 180 5.14 -4.49 -14.50
N LEU A 181 4.99 -5.48 -15.40
CA LEU A 181 3.66 -5.90 -15.88
C LEU A 181 2.87 -6.64 -14.80
N GLN A 182 3.51 -7.53 -14.04
CA GLN A 182 2.90 -8.28 -12.94
C GLN A 182 2.51 -7.32 -11.81
N GLU A 183 3.40 -6.41 -11.47
CA GLU A 183 3.15 -5.38 -10.45
C GLU A 183 2.01 -4.44 -10.89
N LYS A 184 1.98 -3.99 -12.14
CA LYS A 184 0.86 -3.20 -12.69
C LYS A 184 -0.46 -3.93 -12.59
N THR A 185 -0.49 -5.23 -12.92
CA THR A 185 -1.70 -6.05 -12.82
C THR A 185 -2.14 -6.20 -11.36
N TYR A 186 -1.18 -6.44 -10.47
CA TYR A 186 -1.42 -6.51 -9.02
C TYR A 186 -2.02 -5.20 -8.48
N ILE A 187 -1.39 -4.06 -8.78
CA ILE A 187 -1.85 -2.74 -8.35
C ILE A 187 -3.25 -2.42 -8.91
N SER A 188 -3.50 -2.72 -10.19
CA SER A 188 -4.84 -2.52 -10.79
C SER A 188 -5.92 -3.35 -10.07
N ASN A 189 -5.61 -4.59 -9.73
CA ASN A 189 -6.51 -5.45 -8.96
C ASN A 189 -6.73 -4.95 -7.54
N GLU A 190 -5.68 -4.47 -6.88
CA GLU A 190 -5.75 -3.88 -5.53
C GLU A 190 -6.63 -2.63 -5.51
N VAL A 191 -6.41 -1.68 -6.46
CA VAL A 191 -7.26 -0.48 -6.61
C VAL A 191 -8.72 -0.85 -6.83
N SER A 192 -9.01 -1.82 -7.71
CA SER A 192 -10.38 -2.27 -7.97
C SER A 192 -11.04 -2.84 -6.71
N SER A 193 -10.30 -3.58 -5.88
CA SER A 193 -10.82 -4.15 -4.64
C SER A 193 -11.04 -3.08 -3.57
N LYS A 194 -10.10 -2.15 -3.41
CA LYS A 194 -10.24 -1.00 -2.51
C LYS A 194 -11.44 -0.13 -2.87
N ASN A 195 -11.65 0.10 -4.16
CA ASN A 195 -12.84 0.81 -4.62
C ASN A 195 -14.13 0.04 -4.31
N ALA A 196 -14.16 -1.28 -4.50
CA ALA A 196 -15.32 -2.10 -4.15
C ALA A 196 -15.63 -2.08 -2.64
N GLU A 197 -14.61 -2.18 -1.77
CA GLU A 197 -14.75 -2.02 -0.31
C GLU A 197 -15.30 -0.64 0.06
N SER A 198 -14.81 0.41 -0.61
CA SER A 198 -15.28 1.78 -0.43
C SER A 198 -16.77 1.92 -0.75
N LEU A 199 -17.21 1.34 -1.87
CA LEU A 199 -18.60 1.39 -2.34
C LEU A 199 -19.55 0.56 -1.48
N LEU A 200 -19.11 -0.58 -0.96
CA LEU A 200 -19.94 -1.49 -0.17
C LEU A 200 -20.11 -1.01 1.26
N TRP A 201 -19.01 -0.66 1.91
CA TRP A 201 -18.98 -0.47 3.36
C TRP A 201 -18.26 0.77 3.84
N GLY A 202 -17.46 1.42 2.96
CA GLY A 202 -16.57 2.51 3.36
C GLY A 202 -15.38 2.04 4.21
N THR A 203 -14.98 0.78 4.06
CA THR A 203 -13.89 0.15 4.82
C THR A 203 -12.73 -0.26 3.92
N MET A 204 -12.27 0.66 3.07
CA MET A 204 -11.10 0.42 2.23
C MET A 204 -9.90 -0.06 3.06
N MET A 205 -9.27 -1.15 2.65
CA MET A 205 -8.15 -1.76 3.37
C MET A 205 -6.79 -1.27 2.88
N GLY A 206 -6.36 -0.14 3.44
CA GLY A 206 -5.05 0.48 3.27
C GLY A 206 -4.91 1.32 2.01
N PRO A 207 -4.57 2.61 2.14
CA PRO A 207 -4.24 3.47 1.02
C PRO A 207 -2.93 3.06 0.36
N PHE A 208 -2.65 3.60 -0.82
CA PHE A 208 -1.27 3.67 -1.30
C PHE A 208 -0.53 4.75 -0.50
N GLY A 209 0.54 4.39 0.20
CA GLY A 209 1.30 5.28 1.07
C GLY A 209 1.88 6.51 0.37
N GLY A 210 1.87 6.53 -0.98
CA GLY A 210 2.40 7.62 -1.77
C GLY A 210 1.50 8.87 -1.86
N CYS A 211 0.17 8.74 -1.68
CA CYS A 211 -0.73 9.91 -1.67
C CYS A 211 -2.12 9.58 -1.12
N PHE A 212 -2.52 10.19 -0.03
CA PHE A 212 -3.88 10.15 0.51
C PHE A 212 -4.20 11.38 1.36
N ALA A 213 -5.48 11.70 1.50
CA ALA A 213 -5.95 12.81 2.33
C ALA A 213 -6.71 12.29 3.55
N LEU A 214 -6.63 13.02 4.68
CA LEU A 214 -7.36 12.67 5.89
C LEU A 214 -7.74 13.90 6.72
N ARG A 215 -8.70 13.75 7.64
CA ARG A 215 -8.99 14.77 8.65
C ARG A 215 -7.89 14.79 9.70
N LYS A 216 -7.25 15.94 9.89
CA LYS A 216 -6.16 16.13 10.88
C LYS A 216 -6.55 15.67 12.28
N LYS A 217 -7.80 15.92 12.71
CA LYS A 217 -8.33 15.50 14.03
C LYS A 217 -8.32 13.99 14.28
N LEU A 218 -8.19 13.17 13.21
CA LEU A 218 -8.14 11.72 13.33
C LEU A 218 -6.71 11.20 13.50
N TRP A 219 -5.71 12.06 13.33
CA TRP A 219 -4.31 11.69 13.49
C TRP A 219 -4.00 11.34 14.95
N GLU A 220 -3.21 10.31 15.10
CA GLU A 220 -2.50 10.00 16.34
C GLU A 220 -1.03 9.78 16.00
N LYS A 221 -0.18 10.08 16.99
CA LYS A 221 1.27 9.94 16.79
C LYS A 221 1.63 8.48 16.51
N ILE A 222 2.17 8.25 15.32
CA ILE A 222 2.59 6.90 14.90
C ILE A 222 3.91 6.56 15.61
N PRO A 223 4.05 5.34 16.16
CA PRO A 223 5.32 4.89 16.70
C PRO A 223 6.41 4.86 15.63
N SER A 224 7.58 5.42 15.93
CA SER A 224 8.65 5.64 14.95
C SER A 224 9.25 4.36 14.33
N HIS A 225 8.97 3.20 14.90
CA HIS A 225 9.45 1.90 14.39
C HIS A 225 8.49 1.20 13.43
N PHE A 226 7.29 1.77 13.17
CA PHE A 226 6.38 1.19 12.20
C PHE A 226 6.90 1.41 10.76
N LEU A 227 6.79 0.37 9.92
CA LEU A 227 7.29 0.40 8.54
C LEU A 227 6.22 0.70 7.49
N VAL A 228 4.95 0.49 7.84
CA VAL A 228 3.79 0.69 6.96
C VAL A 228 2.81 1.59 7.71
N ASP A 229 3.10 2.89 7.65
CA ASP A 229 2.39 3.96 8.33
C ASP A 229 1.01 4.23 7.73
N ASP A 230 0.88 4.14 6.43
CA ASP A 230 -0.35 4.33 5.67
C ASP A 230 -1.46 3.35 6.10
N PHE A 231 -1.12 2.08 6.25
CA PHE A 231 -2.07 1.09 6.76
C PHE A 231 -2.44 1.34 8.22
N PHE A 232 -1.46 1.72 9.05
CA PHE A 232 -1.70 2.09 10.45
C PHE A 232 -2.70 3.24 10.56
N ILE A 233 -2.49 4.32 9.80
CA ILE A 233 -3.37 5.49 9.78
C ILE A 233 -4.78 5.10 9.32
N ASN A 234 -4.88 4.28 8.27
CA ASN A 234 -6.17 3.83 7.75
C ASN A 234 -6.98 3.06 8.79
N MET A 235 -6.34 2.11 9.48
CA MET A 235 -7.00 1.32 10.52
C MET A 235 -7.42 2.19 11.70
N LEU A 236 -6.62 3.19 12.06
CA LEU A 236 -6.96 4.16 13.11
C LEU A 236 -8.21 4.97 12.75
N VAL A 237 -8.31 5.43 11.49
CA VAL A 237 -9.50 6.15 10.99
C VAL A 237 -10.74 5.28 11.07
N LEU A 238 -10.63 4.00 10.64
CA LEU A 238 -11.73 3.03 10.69
C LEU A 238 -12.16 2.71 12.13
N GLN A 239 -11.20 2.54 13.06
CA GLN A 239 -11.49 2.30 14.47
C GLN A 239 -12.24 3.47 15.13
N LYS A 240 -11.97 4.69 14.71
CA LYS A 240 -12.68 5.90 15.19
C LYS A 240 -14.08 6.02 14.58
N GLY A 241 -14.57 5.03 13.82
CA GLY A 241 -15.90 4.98 13.22
C GLY A 241 -16.07 5.82 11.95
N PHE A 242 -14.97 6.33 11.39
CA PHE A 242 -15.01 7.05 10.11
C PHE A 242 -14.82 6.10 8.94
N LYS A 243 -15.33 6.52 7.78
CA LYS A 243 -15.16 5.78 6.53
C LYS A 243 -13.82 6.13 5.88
N SER A 244 -13.19 5.11 5.29
CA SER A 244 -12.03 5.23 4.41
C SER A 244 -12.41 4.77 3.01
N ILE A 245 -12.17 5.63 2.00
CA ILE A 245 -12.59 5.39 0.63
C ILE A 245 -11.44 5.60 -0.36
N ASN A 246 -11.54 4.97 -1.53
CA ASN A 246 -10.64 5.20 -2.66
C ASN A 246 -11.35 6.06 -3.71
N GLU A 247 -10.68 7.12 -4.24
CA GLU A 247 -11.19 7.94 -5.34
C GLU A 247 -10.43 7.62 -6.64
N PRO A 248 -11.05 6.90 -7.58
CA PRO A 248 -10.38 6.49 -8.82
C PRO A 248 -9.99 7.63 -9.75
N ASN A 249 -10.56 8.84 -9.59
CA ASN A 249 -10.23 10.02 -10.40
C ASN A 249 -9.11 10.86 -9.79
N ALA A 250 -8.75 10.64 -8.54
CA ALA A 250 -7.60 11.27 -7.90
C ALA A 250 -6.31 10.60 -8.39
N ILE A 251 -5.86 10.92 -9.60
CA ILE A 251 -4.75 10.25 -10.26
C ILE A 251 -3.42 10.85 -9.81
N VAL A 252 -2.49 9.98 -9.39
CA VAL A 252 -1.11 10.34 -9.09
C VAL A 252 -0.16 9.40 -9.82
N PHE A 253 1.06 9.87 -10.12
CA PHE A 253 2.05 9.12 -10.89
C PHE A 253 3.27 8.84 -10.03
N GLU A 254 3.74 7.58 -10.03
CA GLU A 254 4.97 7.17 -9.38
C GLU A 254 5.90 6.49 -10.38
N ASP A 255 7.17 6.90 -10.39
CA ASP A 255 8.21 6.15 -11.12
C ASP A 255 8.68 4.98 -10.25
N VAL A 256 8.62 3.78 -10.82
CA VAL A 256 8.96 2.54 -10.11
C VAL A 256 10.31 2.01 -10.54
N SER A 257 11.07 1.48 -9.56
CA SER A 257 12.29 0.73 -9.87
C SER A 257 11.97 -0.49 -10.76
N ASN A 258 12.81 -0.69 -11.78
CA ASN A 258 12.74 -1.89 -12.61
C ASN A 258 13.69 -2.99 -12.10
N ASP A 259 14.42 -2.74 -11.01
CA ASP A 259 15.32 -3.72 -10.40
C ASP A 259 14.53 -4.70 -9.51
N LEU A 260 14.73 -5.99 -9.78
CA LEU A 260 14.08 -7.09 -9.07
C LEU A 260 14.47 -7.17 -7.60
N ASN A 261 15.75 -6.92 -7.32
CA ASN A 261 16.27 -7.07 -5.98
C ASN A 261 15.78 -5.92 -5.08
N ASP A 262 15.81 -4.68 -5.60
CA ASP A 262 15.29 -3.52 -4.89
C ASP A 262 13.81 -3.72 -4.55
N GLU A 263 13.00 -4.20 -5.52
CA GLU A 263 11.59 -4.48 -5.31
C GLU A 263 11.39 -5.63 -4.29
N PHE A 264 12.18 -6.68 -4.35
CA PHE A 264 12.10 -7.78 -3.39
C PHE A 264 12.44 -7.31 -1.96
N GLN A 265 13.49 -6.51 -1.77
CA GLN A 265 13.83 -5.93 -0.48
C GLN A 265 12.74 -4.99 0.03
N ARG A 266 12.16 -4.16 -0.86
CA ARG A 266 11.00 -3.32 -0.54
C ARG A 266 9.82 -4.16 -0.03
N LYS A 267 9.51 -5.29 -0.69
CA LYS A 267 8.42 -6.20 -0.27
C LYS A 267 8.70 -6.87 1.07
N ILE A 268 9.95 -7.27 1.36
CA ILE A 268 10.33 -7.79 2.68
C ILE A 268 10.08 -6.74 3.77
N ARG A 269 10.48 -5.48 3.54
CA ARG A 269 10.27 -4.39 4.48
C ARG A 269 8.77 -4.14 4.71
N ILE A 270 8.00 -4.02 3.64
CA ILE A 270 6.53 -3.87 3.71
C ILE A 270 5.91 -5.04 4.47
N SER A 271 6.35 -6.26 4.21
CA SER A 271 5.85 -7.45 4.89
C SER A 271 6.12 -7.42 6.40
N SER A 272 7.31 -6.99 6.83
CA SER A 272 7.61 -6.79 8.25
C SER A 272 6.63 -5.80 8.90
N GLY A 273 6.32 -4.70 8.21
CA GLY A 273 5.33 -3.71 8.65
C GLY A 273 3.89 -4.25 8.65
N ASN A 274 3.55 -5.13 7.71
CA ASN A 274 2.26 -5.81 7.69
C ASN A 274 2.05 -6.65 8.96
N PHE A 275 3.07 -7.38 9.40
CA PHE A 275 2.98 -8.14 10.65
C PHE A 275 2.96 -7.23 11.89
N GLN A 276 3.67 -6.08 11.89
CA GLN A 276 3.51 -5.08 12.94
C GLN A 276 2.05 -4.63 13.04
N ASN A 277 1.42 -4.28 11.92
CA ASN A 277 0.02 -3.86 11.87
C ASN A 277 -0.93 -5.00 12.25
N LEU A 278 -0.69 -6.24 11.80
CA LEU A 278 -1.51 -7.39 12.15
C LEU A 278 -1.55 -7.59 13.68
N PHE A 279 -0.39 -7.59 14.33
CA PHE A 279 -0.34 -7.82 15.78
C PHE A 279 -0.86 -6.63 16.58
N HIS A 280 -0.72 -5.40 16.07
CA HIS A 280 -1.29 -4.21 16.70
C HIS A 280 -2.81 -4.22 16.64
N TYR A 281 -3.38 -4.52 15.48
CA TYR A 281 -4.83 -4.50 15.23
C TYR A 281 -5.51 -5.87 15.34
N LYS A 282 -4.85 -6.89 15.90
CA LYS A 282 -5.39 -8.25 16.05
C LYS A 282 -6.74 -8.32 16.76
N HIS A 283 -6.99 -7.38 17.69
CA HIS A 283 -8.25 -7.31 18.43
C HIS A 283 -9.45 -7.09 17.51
N LEU A 284 -9.28 -6.36 16.39
CA LEU A 284 -10.34 -6.14 15.40
C LEU A 284 -10.80 -7.42 14.71
N LEU A 285 -10.00 -8.48 14.72
CA LEU A 285 -10.39 -9.77 14.11
C LEU A 285 -11.51 -10.48 14.87
N PHE A 286 -11.75 -10.07 16.11
CA PHE A 286 -12.81 -10.64 16.96
C PHE A 286 -14.10 -9.81 16.94
N ASP A 287 -14.11 -8.70 16.20
CA ASP A 287 -15.29 -7.86 16.03
C ASP A 287 -16.17 -8.39 14.90
N PHE A 288 -17.49 -8.47 15.10
CA PHE A 288 -18.44 -8.79 14.05
C PHE A 288 -18.77 -7.52 13.23
N SER A 289 -17.79 -7.02 12.46
CA SER A 289 -17.91 -5.80 11.69
C SER A 289 -17.41 -5.99 10.25
N TRP A 290 -17.82 -5.09 9.34
CA TRP A 290 -17.28 -5.06 7.99
C TRP A 290 -15.79 -4.71 7.94
N ILE A 291 -15.28 -4.00 8.95
CA ILE A 291 -13.85 -3.71 9.11
C ILE A 291 -13.11 -5.03 9.38
N ALA A 292 -13.57 -5.82 10.34
CA ALA A 292 -12.99 -7.13 10.65
C ALA A 292 -13.02 -8.06 9.44
N PHE A 293 -14.17 -8.14 8.75
CA PHE A 293 -14.34 -8.97 7.57
C PHE A 293 -13.38 -8.57 6.43
N SER A 294 -13.30 -7.28 6.10
CA SER A 294 -12.41 -6.79 5.05
C SER A 294 -10.94 -6.97 5.46
N PHE A 295 -10.58 -6.67 6.72
CA PHE A 295 -9.23 -6.85 7.23
C PHE A 295 -8.78 -8.31 7.16
N PHE A 296 -9.61 -9.23 7.67
CA PHE A 296 -9.32 -10.66 7.62
C PHE A 296 -9.19 -11.16 6.19
N SER A 297 -10.21 -10.94 5.37
CA SER A 297 -10.31 -11.50 4.01
C SER A 297 -9.30 -10.92 3.03
N HIS A 298 -9.08 -9.58 3.08
CA HIS A 298 -8.22 -8.90 2.12
C HIS A 298 -6.75 -8.90 2.52
N LYS A 299 -6.45 -8.76 3.81
CA LYS A 299 -5.07 -8.54 4.28
C LYS A 299 -4.53 -9.73 5.07
N VAL A 300 -5.20 -10.14 6.15
CA VAL A 300 -4.67 -11.14 7.08
C VAL A 300 -4.44 -12.49 6.40
N LEU A 301 -5.45 -13.03 5.71
CA LEU A 301 -5.30 -14.31 5.01
C LEU A 301 -4.19 -14.26 3.96
N ARG A 302 -4.04 -13.13 3.26
CA ARG A 302 -2.97 -12.94 2.29
C ARG A 302 -1.59 -12.90 2.95
N TRP A 303 -1.45 -12.22 4.08
CA TRP A 303 -0.19 -12.17 4.82
C TRP A 303 0.18 -13.52 5.43
N LEU A 304 -0.81 -14.35 5.75
CA LEU A 304 -0.62 -15.70 6.28
C LEU A 304 -0.47 -16.77 5.19
N THR A 305 -0.64 -16.44 3.91
CA THR A 305 -0.55 -17.41 2.80
C THR A 305 0.71 -18.27 2.81
N PRO A 306 1.94 -17.75 3.04
CA PRO A 306 3.13 -18.61 3.07
C PRO A 306 3.04 -19.71 4.13
N PHE A 307 2.40 -19.46 5.27
CA PHE A 307 2.20 -20.46 6.32
C PHE A 307 1.18 -21.52 5.90
N PHE A 308 0.11 -21.12 5.19
CA PHE A 308 -0.86 -22.08 4.65
C PHE A 308 -0.22 -22.99 3.60
N ILE A 309 0.61 -22.42 2.71
CA ILE A 309 1.37 -23.20 1.71
C ILE A 309 2.32 -24.17 2.40
N LEU A 310 3.10 -23.73 3.37
CA LEU A 310 4.03 -24.57 4.13
C LEU A 310 3.29 -25.68 4.89
N SER A 311 2.15 -25.36 5.53
CA SER A 311 1.32 -26.35 6.21
C SER A 311 0.83 -27.43 5.24
N MET A 312 0.29 -27.05 4.07
CA MET A 312 -0.16 -28.02 3.06
C MET A 312 0.99 -28.89 2.57
N ILE A 313 2.16 -28.32 2.24
CA ILE A 313 3.33 -29.10 1.80
C ILE A 313 3.76 -30.10 2.87
N SER A 314 3.73 -29.70 4.14
CA SER A 314 4.16 -30.56 5.26
C SER A 314 3.22 -31.71 5.54
N ILE A 315 1.90 -31.53 5.34
CA ILE A 315 0.90 -32.59 5.66
C ILE A 315 0.60 -33.51 4.48
N LEU A 316 0.74 -33.03 3.22
CA LEU A 316 0.43 -33.82 2.03
C LEU A 316 1.09 -35.19 1.96
N PRO A 317 2.40 -35.36 2.31
CA PRO A 317 3.04 -36.69 2.30
C PRO A 317 2.34 -37.73 3.16
N PHE A 318 1.71 -37.32 4.26
CA PHE A 318 0.98 -38.22 5.18
C PHE A 318 -0.43 -38.57 4.72
N MET A 319 -0.92 -37.89 3.63
CA MET A 319 -2.28 -38.06 3.11
C MET A 319 -2.32 -38.81 1.78
N ILE A 320 -1.16 -39.08 1.18
CA ILE A 320 -1.06 -39.70 -0.16
C ILE A 320 -1.74 -41.09 -0.20
N GLU A 321 -1.65 -41.85 0.89
CA GLU A 321 -2.24 -43.17 0.97
C GLU A 321 -3.76 -43.16 1.08
N ASN A 322 -4.34 -42.05 1.59
CA ASN A 322 -5.78 -41.95 1.78
C ASN A 322 -6.54 -41.77 0.46
N HIS A 323 -6.01 -40.91 -0.43
CA HIS A 323 -6.66 -40.61 -1.71
C HIS A 323 -5.66 -40.12 -2.75
N ARG A 324 -5.75 -40.63 -3.99
CA ARG A 324 -4.88 -40.24 -5.13
C ARG A 324 -4.88 -38.73 -5.43
N PHE A 325 -5.94 -38.04 -5.05
CA PHE A 325 -6.02 -36.58 -5.17
C PHE A 325 -4.85 -35.87 -4.48
N TYR A 326 -4.48 -36.26 -3.26
CA TYR A 326 -3.39 -35.63 -2.51
C TYR A 326 -2.02 -35.86 -3.16
N PHE A 327 -1.82 -37.03 -3.75
CA PHE A 327 -0.63 -37.34 -4.53
C PHE A 327 -0.52 -36.38 -5.76
N TYR A 328 -1.58 -36.28 -6.56
CA TYR A 328 -1.55 -35.41 -7.73
C TYR A 328 -1.44 -33.94 -7.34
N PHE A 329 -2.03 -33.54 -6.24
CA PHE A 329 -1.92 -32.18 -5.73
C PHE A 329 -0.47 -31.85 -5.32
N LEU A 330 0.21 -32.75 -4.61
CA LEU A 330 1.64 -32.61 -4.26
C LEU A 330 2.51 -32.53 -5.51
N VAL A 331 2.29 -33.42 -6.49
CA VAL A 331 3.00 -33.39 -7.78
C VAL A 331 2.76 -32.05 -8.49
N GLY A 332 1.54 -31.52 -8.46
CA GLY A 332 1.22 -30.19 -9.01
C GLY A 332 2.00 -29.06 -8.34
N ILE A 333 2.13 -29.06 -7.01
CA ILE A 333 2.95 -28.07 -6.28
C ILE A 333 4.42 -28.19 -6.69
N LEU A 334 4.98 -29.41 -6.71
CA LEU A 334 6.38 -29.64 -7.11
C LEU A 334 6.64 -29.22 -8.56
N PHE A 335 5.67 -29.48 -9.44
CA PHE A 335 5.71 -29.00 -10.82
C PHE A 335 5.72 -27.47 -10.90
N CYS A 336 4.90 -26.76 -10.11
CA CYS A 336 4.94 -25.31 -10.04
C CYS A 336 6.32 -24.78 -9.58
N PHE A 337 6.94 -25.40 -8.59
CA PHE A 337 8.30 -25.05 -8.17
C PHE A 337 9.34 -25.28 -9.26
N SER A 338 9.24 -26.40 -10.01
CA SER A 338 10.12 -26.65 -11.16
C SER A 338 9.97 -25.60 -12.25
N LEU A 339 8.74 -25.13 -12.51
CA LEU A 339 8.48 -24.04 -13.46
C LEU A 339 9.11 -22.71 -13.01
N VAL A 340 9.10 -22.41 -11.71
CA VAL A 340 9.79 -21.23 -11.15
C VAL A 340 11.30 -21.31 -11.39
N THR A 341 11.89 -22.48 -11.15
CA THR A 341 13.32 -22.72 -11.42
C THR A 341 13.65 -22.54 -12.92
N ILE A 342 12.81 -23.09 -13.80
CA ILE A 342 12.93 -22.94 -15.25
C ILE A 342 12.83 -21.45 -15.63
N ASP A 343 11.94 -20.68 -15.03
CA ASP A 343 11.81 -19.24 -15.30
C ASP A 343 13.08 -18.46 -14.95
N PHE A 344 13.74 -18.78 -13.84
CA PHE A 344 15.04 -18.19 -13.50
C PHE A 344 16.12 -18.52 -14.55
N LEU A 345 16.18 -19.77 -15.04
CA LEU A 345 17.10 -20.17 -16.09
C LEU A 345 16.81 -19.44 -17.42
N LEU A 346 15.53 -19.38 -17.81
CA LEU A 346 15.10 -18.67 -19.02
C LEU A 346 15.41 -17.16 -18.96
N LYS A 347 15.30 -16.57 -17.78
CA LYS A 347 15.67 -15.17 -17.57
C LYS A 347 17.16 -14.93 -17.85
N SER A 348 18.05 -15.84 -17.43
CA SER A 348 19.49 -15.73 -17.73
C SER A 348 19.76 -15.80 -19.24
N LEU A 349 18.90 -16.49 -19.99
CA LEU A 349 18.93 -16.58 -21.46
C LEU A 349 18.16 -15.45 -22.16
N LYS A 350 17.66 -14.44 -21.41
CA LYS A 350 16.85 -13.31 -21.91
C LYS A 350 15.51 -13.74 -22.54
N VAL A 351 15.01 -14.94 -22.23
CA VAL A 351 13.69 -15.43 -22.66
C VAL A 351 12.65 -15.05 -21.63
N ASN A 352 11.54 -14.46 -22.09
CA ASN A 352 10.46 -13.98 -21.21
C ASN A 352 9.13 -14.65 -21.54
N ILE A 353 8.67 -15.55 -20.63
CA ILE A 353 7.38 -16.23 -20.76
C ILE A 353 6.43 -15.67 -19.69
N LYS A 354 5.41 -14.91 -20.11
CA LYS A 354 4.51 -14.17 -19.21
C LYS A 354 3.90 -15.04 -18.11
N VAL A 355 3.41 -16.23 -18.43
CA VAL A 355 2.77 -17.14 -17.45
C VAL A 355 3.75 -17.57 -16.38
N LEU A 356 4.99 -17.94 -16.76
CA LEU A 356 6.03 -18.31 -15.79
C LEU A 356 6.38 -17.13 -14.88
N ARG A 357 6.45 -15.91 -15.42
CA ARG A 357 6.69 -14.70 -14.63
C ARG A 357 5.64 -14.45 -13.55
N PHE A 358 4.35 -14.71 -13.85
CA PHE A 358 3.30 -14.58 -12.81
C PHE A 358 3.49 -15.60 -11.68
N LEU A 359 3.83 -16.84 -12.02
CA LEU A 359 4.09 -17.89 -11.02
C LEU A 359 5.32 -17.54 -10.17
N THR A 360 6.41 -17.11 -10.80
CA THR A 360 7.63 -16.66 -10.13
C THR A 360 7.35 -15.46 -9.22
N HIS A 361 6.60 -14.48 -9.71
CA HIS A 361 6.20 -13.31 -8.91
C HIS A 361 5.39 -13.74 -7.68
N PHE A 362 4.37 -14.58 -7.84
CA PHE A 362 3.58 -15.10 -6.72
C PHE A 362 4.46 -15.81 -5.68
N THR A 363 5.38 -16.66 -6.14
CA THR A 363 6.29 -17.40 -5.24
C THR A 363 7.21 -16.42 -4.49
N LEU A 364 7.85 -15.47 -5.19
CA LEU A 364 8.74 -14.49 -4.57
C LEU A 364 8.01 -13.59 -3.56
N MET A 365 6.76 -13.20 -3.85
CA MET A 365 5.96 -12.42 -2.90
C MET A 365 5.68 -13.21 -1.61
N ASN A 366 5.37 -14.51 -1.72
CA ASN A 366 5.16 -15.36 -0.55
C ASN A 366 6.47 -15.60 0.24
N VAL A 367 7.61 -15.74 -0.45
CA VAL A 367 8.92 -15.79 0.21
C VAL A 367 9.22 -14.48 0.93
N ALA A 368 8.96 -13.32 0.30
CA ALA A 368 9.14 -12.02 0.93
C ALA A 368 8.22 -11.84 2.17
N LEU A 369 6.97 -12.33 2.12
CA LEU A 369 6.06 -12.35 3.26
C LEU A 369 6.63 -13.18 4.41
N PHE A 370 7.16 -14.35 4.13
CA PHE A 370 7.74 -15.23 5.15
C PHE A 370 9.01 -14.62 5.77
N ILE A 371 9.92 -14.09 4.96
CA ILE A 371 11.14 -13.42 5.44
C ILE A 371 10.76 -12.17 6.26
N GLY A 372 9.76 -11.40 5.81
CA GLY A 372 9.26 -10.24 6.54
C GLY A 372 8.70 -10.60 7.92
N PHE A 373 8.02 -11.74 8.06
CA PHE A 373 7.61 -12.27 9.35
C PHE A 373 8.80 -12.58 10.26
N LEU A 374 9.83 -13.26 9.73
CA LEU A 374 11.03 -13.55 10.50
C LEU A 374 11.76 -12.28 10.96
N ASN A 375 11.79 -11.25 10.11
CA ASN A 375 12.36 -9.96 10.46
C ASN A 375 11.53 -9.24 11.54
N TYR A 376 10.19 -9.33 11.45
CA TYR A 376 9.30 -8.83 12.49
C TYR A 376 9.61 -9.49 13.86
N LEU A 377 9.78 -10.83 13.90
CA LEU A 377 10.11 -11.56 15.14
C LEU A 377 11.46 -11.17 15.73
N LYS A 378 12.44 -10.80 14.90
CA LYS A 378 13.74 -10.28 15.35
C LYS A 378 13.68 -8.87 15.93
N GLY A 379 12.55 -8.18 15.76
CA GLY A 379 12.33 -6.81 16.18
C GLY A 379 12.78 -5.77 15.16
N VAL A 380 11.87 -4.91 14.76
CA VAL A 380 12.15 -3.76 13.88
C VAL A 380 12.61 -2.59 14.74
N LYS A 381 13.87 -2.19 14.60
CA LYS A 381 14.49 -1.15 15.44
C LYS A 381 14.30 0.27 14.89
N SER A 382 14.15 0.44 13.58
CA SER A 382 14.08 1.75 12.93
C SER A 382 13.26 1.67 11.64
N SER A 383 12.54 2.74 11.33
CA SER A 383 11.86 2.96 10.04
C SER A 383 12.63 3.91 9.12
N ILE A 384 13.91 4.18 9.39
CA ILE A 384 14.75 4.99 8.52
C ILE A 384 14.85 4.29 7.17
N TRP A 385 14.52 5.02 6.10
CA TRP A 385 14.55 4.52 4.73
C TRP A 385 15.71 5.13 3.95
N GLU A 386 16.19 4.38 2.96
CA GLU A 386 17.06 4.89 1.91
C GLU A 386 16.21 5.15 0.66
N PRO A 387 16.43 6.26 -0.07
CA PRO A 387 15.73 6.50 -1.31
C PRO A 387 15.94 5.34 -2.29
N THR A 388 14.85 4.85 -2.88
CA THR A 388 14.92 3.79 -3.89
C THR A 388 15.63 4.34 -5.14
N ARG A 389 16.58 3.60 -5.71
CA ARG A 389 17.20 3.96 -7.00
C ARG A 389 16.11 4.00 -8.07
N ARG A 390 15.99 5.14 -8.75
CA ARG A 390 14.99 5.38 -9.80
C ARG A 390 15.64 5.32 -11.19
N ASN A 391 14.82 5.10 -12.22
CA ASN A 391 15.28 5.03 -13.61
C ASN A 391 15.39 6.41 -14.27
N GLN A 392 15.84 7.42 -13.56
CA GLN A 392 16.09 8.75 -14.12
C GLN A 392 17.50 8.88 -14.67
#